data_c316d8b90dd804a55fe34af75aed3128
#
_entry.id   c316d8b90dd804a55fe34af75aed3128
#
_cell.length_a   1.000
_cell.length_b   1.000
_cell.length_c   1.000
_cell.angle_alpha   90.00
_cell.angle_beta   90.00
_cell.angle_gamma   90.00
#
_symmetry.space_group_name_H-M   'P 1'
#
loop_
_entity.id
_entity.type
_entity.pdbx_description
1 polymer ?
#
loop_
_entity_poly.entity_id
_entity_poly.type
_entity_poly.pdbx_seq_one_letter_code
_entity_poly.pdbx_strand_id
1 'polypeptide(L)'
;MTNTDVITARPWLDTSLAIDERVQLLLDEMTIVEKAGLFFHTMIAIGDLDEANPIFGTPSAREFVEVKNMTHFNLLGAAPTGREIAAWQNELQRLAASTRLGIPVTLSTDPRHSFSENPGSSILAGPFSQWPETLGLAATR
;
A
#
# COMPACT_ATOMS: atom_id res chain seq x y z
N MET A 1 -19.22 11.30 -12.86
CA MET A 1 -20.01 10.36 -12.03
C MET A 1 -20.41 11.05 -10.75
N THR A 2 -21.68 11.00 -10.40
CA THR A 2 -22.16 11.47 -9.11
C THR A 2 -21.83 10.42 -8.02
N ASN A 3 -21.87 10.80 -6.75
CA ASN A 3 -21.68 9.84 -5.63
C ASN A 3 -22.71 8.70 -5.71
N THR A 4 -23.93 9.00 -6.11
CA THR A 4 -25.00 8.02 -6.31
C THR A 4 -24.66 7.00 -7.40
N ASP A 5 -24.07 7.44 -8.52
CA ASP A 5 -23.68 6.54 -9.61
C ASP A 5 -22.58 5.57 -9.16
N VAL A 6 -21.64 6.06 -8.35
CA VAL A 6 -20.54 5.25 -7.79
C VAL A 6 -21.09 4.19 -6.84
N ILE A 7 -21.98 4.54 -5.93
CA ILE A 7 -22.59 3.59 -4.97
C ILE A 7 -23.44 2.55 -5.73
N THR A 8 -24.17 2.94 -6.77
CA THR A 8 -24.95 2.00 -7.59
C THR A 8 -24.03 0.97 -8.28
N ALA A 9 -22.88 1.40 -8.78
CA ALA A 9 -21.91 0.52 -9.45
C ALA A 9 -21.04 -0.29 -8.45
N ARG A 10 -20.87 0.21 -7.21
CA ARG A 10 -20.03 -0.36 -6.17
C ARG A 10 -20.74 -0.29 -4.82
N PRO A 11 -21.75 -1.13 -4.56
CA PRO A 11 -22.60 -1.03 -3.37
C PRO A 11 -21.83 -1.22 -2.06
N TRP A 12 -20.68 -1.91 -2.08
CA TRP A 12 -19.81 -2.01 -0.91
C TRP A 12 -19.19 -0.68 -0.45
N LEU A 13 -19.27 0.39 -1.26
CA LEU A 13 -18.83 1.73 -0.87
C LEU A 13 -19.90 2.52 -0.11
N ASP A 14 -21.13 2.01 -0.01
CA ASP A 14 -22.18 2.66 0.75
C ASP A 14 -21.92 2.55 2.24
N THR A 15 -21.50 3.66 2.85
CA THR A 15 -21.19 3.73 4.29
C THR A 15 -22.42 3.70 5.19
N SER A 16 -23.63 3.72 4.65
CA SER A 16 -24.87 3.53 5.42
C SER A 16 -25.15 2.05 5.75
N LEU A 17 -24.55 1.13 4.99
CA LEU A 17 -24.66 -0.31 5.23
C LEU A 17 -23.72 -0.77 6.35
N ALA A 18 -24.08 -1.85 7.02
CA ALA A 18 -23.24 -2.49 8.02
C ALA A 18 -21.94 -3.01 7.36
N ILE A 19 -20.84 -3.06 8.13
CA ILE A 19 -19.53 -3.49 7.62
C ILE A 19 -19.61 -4.90 7.02
N ASP A 20 -20.24 -5.84 7.71
CA ASP A 20 -20.36 -7.23 7.26
C ASP A 20 -21.14 -7.35 5.94
N GLU A 21 -22.19 -6.54 5.78
CA GLU A 21 -22.96 -6.47 4.53
C GLU A 21 -22.09 -5.93 3.38
N ARG A 22 -21.33 -4.87 3.63
CA ARG A 22 -20.39 -4.31 2.64
C ARG A 22 -19.30 -5.31 2.26
N VAL A 23 -18.78 -6.04 3.23
CA VAL A 23 -17.76 -7.09 2.99
C VAL A 23 -18.35 -8.20 2.12
N GLN A 24 -19.58 -8.65 2.41
CA GLN A 24 -20.22 -9.69 1.61
C GLN A 24 -20.47 -9.24 0.17
N LEU A 25 -21.00 -8.02 -0.03
CA LEU A 25 -21.21 -7.43 -1.36
C LEU A 25 -19.90 -7.38 -2.18
N LEU A 26 -18.80 -6.99 -1.53
CA LEU A 26 -17.49 -6.99 -2.20
C LEU A 26 -17.02 -8.39 -2.54
N LEU A 27 -17.12 -9.34 -1.61
CA LEU A 27 -16.69 -10.73 -1.82
C LEU A 27 -17.48 -11.43 -2.93
N ASP A 28 -18.78 -11.15 -3.04
CA ASP A 28 -19.64 -11.72 -4.08
C ASP A 28 -19.30 -11.17 -5.47
N GLU A 29 -18.87 -9.92 -5.54
CA GLU A 29 -18.44 -9.28 -6.79
C GLU A 29 -17.04 -9.71 -7.24
N MET A 30 -16.16 -10.12 -6.33
CA MET A 30 -14.77 -10.46 -6.62
C MET A 30 -14.64 -11.76 -7.41
N THR A 31 -13.83 -11.71 -8.46
CA THR A 31 -13.34 -12.90 -9.16
C THR A 31 -12.32 -13.66 -8.29
N ILE A 32 -12.08 -14.93 -8.66
CA ILE A 32 -11.07 -15.74 -7.96
C ILE A 32 -9.66 -15.14 -8.09
N VAL A 33 -9.34 -14.48 -9.20
CA VAL A 33 -8.05 -13.83 -9.43
C VAL A 33 -7.88 -12.62 -8.51
N GLU A 34 -8.93 -11.80 -8.36
CA GLU A 34 -8.91 -10.65 -7.44
C GLU A 34 -8.82 -11.11 -5.98
N LYS A 35 -9.52 -12.18 -5.61
CA LYS A 35 -9.38 -12.80 -4.29
C LYS A 35 -7.97 -13.29 -4.04
N ALA A 36 -7.36 -13.95 -5.04
CA ALA A 36 -5.98 -14.43 -4.93
C ALA A 36 -4.97 -13.27 -4.73
N GLY A 37 -5.17 -12.13 -5.40
CA GLY A 37 -4.33 -10.94 -5.24
C GLY A 37 -4.24 -10.43 -3.80
N LEU A 38 -5.31 -10.57 -3.01
CA LEU A 38 -5.35 -10.13 -1.62
C LEU A 38 -4.46 -10.97 -0.67
N PHE A 39 -4.05 -12.18 -1.07
CA PHE A 39 -3.18 -13.04 -0.25
C PHE A 39 -1.70 -12.68 -0.37
N PHE A 40 -1.34 -11.78 -1.27
CA PHE A 40 0.06 -11.41 -1.46
C PHE A 40 0.35 -10.07 -0.76
N HIS A 41 1.49 -10.06 -0.07
CA HIS A 41 2.07 -8.88 0.55
C HIS A 41 3.54 -8.81 0.14
N THR A 42 3.81 -8.09 -0.94
CA THR A 42 5.16 -7.95 -1.49
C THR A 42 5.73 -6.56 -1.23
N MET A 43 6.98 -6.37 -1.64
CA MET A 43 7.65 -5.07 -1.53
C MET A 43 7.31 -4.17 -2.72
N ILE A 44 7.15 -2.88 -2.45
CA ILE A 44 6.93 -1.83 -3.44
C ILE A 44 7.91 -0.68 -3.20
N ALA A 45 8.54 -0.19 -4.25
CA ALA A 45 9.44 0.95 -4.14
C ALA A 45 8.69 2.28 -4.24
N ILE A 46 9.15 3.28 -3.47
CA ILE A 46 8.71 4.67 -3.63
C ILE A 46 9.37 5.22 -4.90
N GLY A 47 8.59 5.80 -5.79
CA GLY A 47 9.06 6.36 -7.06
C GLY A 47 7.94 6.47 -8.09
N ASP A 48 8.28 6.43 -9.36
CA ASP A 48 7.28 6.41 -10.43
C ASP A 48 6.45 5.13 -10.38
N LEU A 49 5.13 5.26 -10.41
CA LEU A 49 4.23 4.12 -10.33
C LEU A 49 4.27 3.21 -11.56
N ASP A 50 4.79 3.72 -12.67
CA ASP A 50 4.88 3.02 -13.95
C ASP A 50 6.23 2.34 -14.19
N GLU A 51 7.24 2.64 -13.37
CA GLU A 51 8.57 2.06 -13.50
C GLU A 51 8.72 0.78 -12.69
N ALA A 52 9.26 -0.26 -13.34
CA ALA A 52 9.71 -1.47 -12.64
C ALA A 52 10.95 -1.16 -11.80
N ASN A 53 11.10 -1.83 -10.66
CA ASN A 53 12.28 -1.66 -9.83
C ASN A 53 13.43 -2.56 -10.35
N PRO A 54 14.48 -1.98 -10.95
CA PRO A 54 15.57 -2.77 -11.54
C PRO A 54 16.48 -3.41 -10.47
N ILE A 55 16.51 -2.87 -9.25
CA ILE A 55 17.39 -3.37 -8.19
C ILE A 55 16.87 -4.71 -7.66
N PHE A 56 15.55 -4.82 -7.49
CA PHE A 56 14.92 -6.02 -6.96
C PHE A 56 14.22 -6.86 -8.03
N GLY A 57 14.24 -6.43 -9.29
CA GLY A 57 13.58 -7.12 -10.40
C GLY A 57 12.07 -7.24 -10.23
N THR A 58 11.44 -6.31 -9.51
CA THR A 58 10.00 -6.33 -9.27
C THR A 58 9.25 -5.53 -10.32
N PRO A 59 8.01 -5.94 -10.64
CA PRO A 59 7.11 -5.16 -11.49
C PRO A 59 6.87 -3.73 -10.97
N SER A 60 6.29 -2.89 -11.82
CA SER A 60 5.84 -1.56 -11.42
C SER A 60 4.68 -1.62 -10.42
N ALA A 61 4.48 -0.54 -9.66
CA ALA A 61 3.34 -0.42 -8.77
C ALA A 61 2.01 -0.58 -9.50
N ARG A 62 1.91 0.01 -10.71
CA ARG A 62 0.73 -0.14 -11.56
C ARG A 62 0.47 -1.58 -11.94
N GLU A 63 1.49 -2.33 -12.34
CA GLU A 63 1.31 -3.73 -12.69
C GLU A 63 0.84 -4.57 -11.50
N PHE A 64 1.37 -4.33 -10.31
CA PHE A 64 0.90 -5.00 -9.10
C PHE A 64 -0.57 -4.70 -8.81
N VAL A 65 -0.98 -3.44 -8.91
CA VAL A 65 -2.34 -3.01 -8.54
C VAL A 65 -3.36 -3.38 -9.63
N GLU A 66 -3.10 -3.05 -10.89
CA GLU A 66 -4.08 -3.19 -11.97
C GLU A 66 -4.11 -4.60 -12.59
N VAL A 67 -2.94 -5.24 -12.70
CA VAL A 67 -2.83 -6.54 -13.39
C VAL A 67 -2.86 -7.70 -12.41
N LYS A 68 -2.10 -7.59 -11.31
CA LYS A 68 -2.01 -8.67 -10.30
C LYS A 68 -3.06 -8.53 -9.19
N ASN A 69 -3.87 -7.46 -9.19
CA ASN A 69 -4.93 -7.18 -8.22
C ASN A 69 -4.46 -7.20 -6.77
N MET A 70 -3.21 -6.81 -6.53
CA MET A 70 -2.61 -6.78 -5.20
C MET A 70 -2.91 -5.46 -4.51
N THR A 71 -3.13 -5.52 -3.20
CA THR A 71 -3.50 -4.34 -2.39
C THR A 71 -2.64 -4.16 -1.14
N HIS A 72 -1.74 -5.10 -0.83
CA HIS A 72 -0.91 -5.04 0.37
C HIS A 72 0.56 -5.02 -0.01
N PHE A 73 1.31 -4.03 0.50
CA PHE A 73 2.71 -3.85 0.16
C PHE A 73 3.53 -3.40 1.36
N ASN A 74 4.78 -3.87 1.41
CA ASN A 74 5.80 -3.32 2.28
C ASN A 74 6.65 -2.30 1.52
N LEU A 75 6.84 -1.12 2.10
CA LEU A 75 7.58 -0.04 1.45
C LEU A 75 9.08 -0.30 1.46
N LEU A 76 9.70 -0.11 0.28
CA LEU A 76 11.14 -0.09 0.09
C LEU A 76 11.62 1.30 -0.31
N GLY A 77 12.83 1.60 0.12
CA GLY A 77 13.53 2.82 -0.30
C GLY A 77 13.35 3.98 0.67
N ALA A 78 13.67 5.16 0.20
CA ALA A 78 13.57 6.39 0.96
C ALA A 78 12.88 7.46 0.12
N ALA A 79 12.05 8.25 0.76
CA ALA A 79 11.67 9.54 0.22
C ALA A 79 12.40 10.63 0.99
N PRO A 80 12.84 11.69 0.35
CA PRO A 80 13.59 12.75 1.00
C PRO A 80 12.81 13.47 2.11
N THR A 81 11.48 13.52 1.98
CA THR A 81 10.59 14.22 2.93
C THR A 81 9.29 13.47 3.17
N GLY A 82 8.65 13.70 4.32
CA GLY A 82 7.32 13.17 4.61
C GLY A 82 6.24 13.68 3.63
N ARG A 83 6.44 14.86 3.03
CA ARG A 83 5.54 15.42 2.01
C ARG A 83 5.58 14.60 0.72
N GLU A 84 6.77 14.19 0.30
CA GLU A 84 6.94 13.37 -0.91
C GLU A 84 6.36 11.98 -0.73
N ILE A 85 6.56 11.35 0.44
CA ILE A 85 5.91 10.07 0.77
C ILE A 85 4.39 10.23 0.71
N ALA A 86 3.83 11.26 1.32
CA ALA A 86 2.39 11.49 1.32
C ALA A 86 1.84 11.74 -0.09
N ALA A 87 2.55 12.52 -0.92
CA ALA A 87 2.16 12.75 -2.31
C ALA A 87 2.15 11.46 -3.12
N TRP A 88 3.23 10.66 -3.04
CA TRP A 88 3.34 9.37 -3.69
C TRP A 88 2.26 8.40 -3.23
N GLN A 89 2.01 8.31 -1.92
CA GLN A 89 0.94 7.47 -1.38
C GLN A 89 -0.44 7.88 -1.90
N ASN A 90 -0.70 9.19 -2.03
CA ASN A 90 -1.96 9.67 -2.58
C ASN A 90 -2.13 9.27 -4.06
N GLU A 91 -1.05 9.26 -4.84
CA GLU A 91 -1.10 8.79 -6.24
C GLU A 91 -1.37 7.29 -6.32
N LEU A 92 -0.72 6.49 -5.48
CA LEU A 92 -0.97 5.06 -5.37
C LEU A 92 -2.42 4.75 -4.96
N GLN A 93 -2.98 5.51 -4.02
CA GLN A 93 -4.39 5.36 -3.62
C GLN A 93 -5.36 5.77 -4.75
N ARG A 94 -5.04 6.80 -5.53
CA ARG A 94 -5.84 7.16 -6.71
C ARG A 94 -5.81 6.05 -7.76
N LEU A 95 -4.64 5.45 -7.99
CA LEU A 95 -4.49 4.30 -8.86
C LEU A 95 -5.38 3.14 -8.38
N ALA A 96 -5.32 2.78 -7.11
CA ALA A 96 -6.15 1.74 -6.51
C ALA A 96 -7.65 2.04 -6.65
N ALA A 97 -8.06 3.28 -6.37
CA ALA A 97 -9.45 3.72 -6.51
C ALA A 97 -9.97 3.66 -7.94
N SER A 98 -9.09 3.76 -8.94
CA SER A 98 -9.45 3.65 -10.37
C SER A 98 -9.66 2.22 -10.84
N THR A 99 -9.22 1.20 -10.11
CA THR A 99 -9.45 -0.21 -10.45
C THR A 99 -10.93 -0.59 -10.34
N ARG A 100 -11.32 -1.71 -10.92
CA ARG A 100 -12.72 -2.18 -10.93
C ARG A 100 -13.36 -2.22 -9.55
N LEU A 101 -12.64 -2.72 -8.56
CA LEU A 101 -13.16 -2.86 -7.20
C LEU A 101 -12.88 -1.62 -6.33
N GLY A 102 -11.87 -0.83 -6.64
CA GLY A 102 -11.50 0.36 -5.89
C GLY A 102 -11.02 0.07 -4.46
N ILE A 103 -10.45 -1.11 -4.22
CA ILE A 103 -9.94 -1.49 -2.90
C ILE A 103 -8.69 -0.65 -2.61
N PRO A 104 -8.65 0.09 -1.48
CA PRO A 104 -7.47 0.87 -1.13
C PRO A 104 -6.24 0.01 -0.89
N VAL A 105 -5.06 0.56 -1.20
CA VAL A 105 -3.80 -0.08 -0.87
C VAL A 105 -3.50 0.08 0.63
N THR A 106 -3.10 -1.02 1.26
CA THR A 106 -2.56 -1.04 2.62
C THR A 106 -1.03 -1.11 2.55
N LEU A 107 -0.37 -0.16 3.19
CA LEU A 107 1.09 -0.09 3.23
C LEU A 107 1.59 -0.46 4.62
N SER A 108 2.62 -1.27 4.65
CA SER A 108 3.43 -1.53 5.84
C SER A 108 4.84 -1.01 5.65
N THR A 109 5.53 -0.81 6.74
CA THR A 109 6.96 -0.49 6.77
C THR A 109 7.62 -1.34 7.84
N ASP A 110 8.92 -1.57 7.69
CA ASP A 110 9.77 -2.08 8.77
C ASP A 110 10.48 -0.88 9.40
N PRO A 111 9.86 -0.15 10.32
CA PRO A 111 10.40 1.10 10.81
C PRO A 111 11.64 0.82 11.66
N ARG A 112 12.80 0.95 11.04
CA ARG A 112 14.06 1.03 11.76
C ARG A 112 14.31 2.48 12.12
N HIS A 113 14.01 2.82 13.34
CA HIS A 113 14.18 4.18 13.86
C HIS A 113 15.65 4.54 14.15
N SER A 114 16.57 3.63 13.90
CA SER A 114 17.99 3.81 14.16
C SER A 114 18.72 4.37 12.94
N PHE A 115 19.99 4.65 13.16
CA PHE A 115 20.95 5.10 12.13
C PHE A 115 21.30 4.04 11.07
N SER A 116 20.73 2.85 11.14
CA SER A 116 21.01 1.79 10.17
C SER A 116 20.43 2.13 8.80
N GLU A 117 21.29 2.28 7.82
CA GLU A 117 20.95 2.60 6.43
C GLU A 117 21.09 1.36 5.52
N ASN A 118 20.51 0.25 5.92
CA ASN A 118 20.51 -0.95 5.07
C ASN A 118 19.32 -0.91 4.09
N PRO A 119 19.53 -0.61 2.81
CA PRO A 119 18.45 -0.51 1.83
C PRO A 119 17.75 -1.85 1.56
N GLY A 120 18.36 -2.99 1.94
CA GLY A 120 17.77 -4.32 1.78
C GLY A 120 16.83 -4.71 2.90
N SER A 121 16.71 -3.93 3.96
CA SER A 121 15.94 -4.32 5.15
C SER A 121 14.79 -3.40 5.51
N SER A 122 14.57 -2.26 4.85
CA SER A 122 13.39 -1.41 5.10
C SER A 122 13.50 -0.02 4.47
N ILE A 123 12.55 0.86 4.80
CA ILE A 123 12.66 2.30 4.62
C ILE A 123 13.88 2.84 5.38
N LEU A 124 14.71 3.61 4.68
CA LEU A 124 15.76 4.39 5.31
C LEU A 124 15.14 5.41 6.30
N ALA A 125 15.70 5.52 7.48
CA ALA A 125 15.15 6.37 8.55
C ALA A 125 15.07 7.87 8.18
N GLY A 126 15.92 8.35 7.25
CA GLY A 126 15.94 9.67 6.62
C GLY A 126 15.10 10.77 7.32
N PRO A 127 13.86 11.02 6.85
CA PRO A 127 13.01 12.09 7.36
C PRO A 127 12.26 11.74 8.67
N PHE A 128 12.38 10.51 9.17
CA PHE A 128 11.68 10.05 10.37
C PHE A 128 12.49 10.34 11.64
N SER A 129 11.81 10.44 12.77
CA SER A 129 12.47 10.55 14.08
C SER A 129 13.31 9.30 14.35
N GLN A 130 14.57 9.51 14.68
CA GLN A 130 15.48 8.41 15.00
C GLN A 130 15.40 8.06 16.49
N TRP A 131 15.30 6.77 16.74
CA TRP A 131 15.29 6.17 18.08
C TRP A 131 16.33 5.05 18.14
N PRO A 132 16.81 4.68 19.34
CA PRO A 132 17.62 3.48 19.46
C PRO A 132 16.88 2.24 18.96
N GLU A 133 17.61 1.27 18.42
CA GLU A 133 17.07 -0.06 18.12
C GLU A 133 16.43 -0.68 19.36
N THR A 134 15.56 -1.66 19.16
CA THR A 134 14.80 -2.33 20.23
C THR A 134 15.72 -2.87 21.33
N LEU A 135 16.90 -3.39 20.97
CA LEU A 135 17.90 -3.84 21.94
C LEU A 135 18.45 -2.68 22.77
N GLY A 136 18.75 -1.55 22.14
CA GLY A 136 19.19 -0.33 22.82
C GLY A 136 18.12 0.23 23.76
N LEU A 137 16.85 0.25 23.33
CA LEU A 137 15.73 0.67 24.18
C LEU A 137 15.55 -0.28 25.39
N ALA A 138 15.70 -1.59 25.18
CA ALA A 138 15.62 -2.55 26.27
C ALA A 138 16.77 -2.41 27.29
N ALA A 139 17.92 -1.91 26.86
CA ALA A 139 19.08 -1.69 27.73
C ALA A 139 18.98 -0.40 28.57
N THR A 140 17.99 0.45 28.38
CA THR A 140 17.80 1.70 29.12
C THR A 140 16.99 1.54 30.41
N ARG A 141 16.77 0.35 30.90
CA ARG A 141 16.07 0.06 32.16
C ARG A 141 16.94 0.37 33.37
#